data_b5307f957886d3a570c9af7899da3805
#
_entry.id   b5307f957886d3a570c9af7899da3805
#
_cell.length_a   1.000
_cell.length_b   1.000
_cell.length_c   1.000
_cell.angle_alpha   90.00
_cell.angle_beta   90.00
_cell.angle_gamma   90.00
#
_symmetry.space_group_name_H-M   'P 1'
#
loop_
_entity.id
_entity.type
_entity.pdbx_description
1 polymer ?
#
loop_
_entity_poly.entity_id
_entity_poly.type
_entity_poly.pdbx_seq_one_letter_code
_entity_poly.pdbx_strand_id
1 'polypeptide(L)'
;MLFRSGDQQDQWSLVFFLSLVHHGLGLQEAIDAPMFHTEHFPESFYPRQPRPRTLQLERRFPRETVAELRRRGHLVEPQDPWSLGRLSAAGRDREGLLHAAANPRGMQGYAVGR
;
A
#
# COMPACT_ATOMS: atom_id res chain seq x y z
N MET A 1 -7.49 -15.42 -12.67
CA MET A 1 -6.68 -14.54 -11.80
C MET A 1 -7.64 -13.51 -11.22
N LEU A 2 -8.04 -13.65 -9.97
CA LEU A 2 -8.98 -12.71 -9.33
C LEU A 2 -8.21 -11.46 -8.89
N PHE A 3 -8.46 -10.36 -9.53
CA PHE A 3 -8.03 -9.06 -9.07
C PHE A 3 -8.95 -8.63 -7.91
N ARG A 4 -8.54 -8.89 -6.70
CA ARG A 4 -9.19 -8.33 -5.50
C ARG A 4 -8.54 -7.01 -5.09
N SER A 5 -8.43 -6.09 -6.01
CA SER A 5 -7.80 -4.79 -5.73
C SER A 5 -8.81 -3.67 -5.47
N GLY A 6 -10.10 -3.93 -5.60
CA GLY A 6 -11.13 -2.89 -5.46
C GLY A 6 -11.18 -2.26 -4.07
N ASP A 7 -11.36 -3.04 -3.04
CA ASP A 7 -11.64 -2.54 -1.68
C ASP A 7 -10.43 -1.94 -0.97
N GLN A 8 -9.21 -2.29 -1.37
CA GLN A 8 -7.97 -1.79 -0.77
C GLN A 8 -7.35 -0.62 -1.52
N GLN A 9 -7.83 -0.28 -2.70
CA GLN A 9 -7.24 0.80 -3.52
C GLN A 9 -7.22 2.14 -2.80
N ASP A 10 -8.31 2.50 -2.13
CA ASP A 10 -8.41 3.76 -1.40
C ASP A 10 -7.42 3.81 -0.25
N GLN A 11 -7.24 2.71 0.48
CA GLN A 11 -6.28 2.61 1.57
C GLN A 11 -4.85 2.75 1.05
N TRP A 12 -4.48 2.05 0.00
CA TRP A 12 -3.13 2.12 -0.58
C TRP A 12 -2.83 3.50 -1.15
N SER A 13 -3.80 4.11 -1.82
CA SER A 13 -3.67 5.48 -2.35
C SER A 13 -3.48 6.49 -1.23
N LEU A 14 -4.24 6.35 -0.13
CA LEU A 14 -4.10 7.21 1.04
C LEU A 14 -2.72 7.04 1.71
N VAL A 15 -2.27 5.81 1.93
CA VAL A 15 -0.95 5.54 2.53
C VAL A 15 0.16 6.14 1.68
N PHE A 16 0.09 5.97 0.36
CA PHE A 16 1.03 6.58 -0.57
C PHE A 16 1.03 8.11 -0.48
N PHE A 17 -0.15 8.73 -0.52
CA PHE A 17 -0.30 10.18 -0.41
C PHE A 17 0.29 10.73 0.90
N LEU A 18 0.00 10.09 2.03
CA LEU A 18 0.55 10.46 3.32
C LEU A 18 2.07 10.31 3.37
N SER A 19 2.62 9.31 2.70
CA SER A 19 4.07 9.12 2.59
C SER A 19 4.75 10.28 1.86
N LEU A 20 4.11 10.82 0.83
CA LEU A 20 4.61 12.03 0.14
C LEU A 20 4.49 13.28 1.01
N VAL A 21 3.30 13.51 1.59
CA VAL A 21 2.96 14.81 2.22
C VAL A 21 3.53 14.92 3.63
N HIS A 22 3.43 13.86 4.44
CA HIS A 22 3.86 13.89 5.84
C HIS A 22 5.26 13.34 6.07
N HIS A 23 5.68 12.37 5.28
CA HIS A 23 7.03 11.77 5.43
C HIS A 23 8.04 12.33 4.43
N GLY A 24 7.60 13.15 3.48
CA GLY A 24 8.48 13.80 2.51
C GLY A 24 9.22 12.85 1.57
N LEU A 25 8.70 11.64 1.35
CA LEU A 25 9.31 10.67 0.46
C LEU A 25 9.16 11.09 -1.01
N GLY A 26 10.14 10.74 -1.84
CA GLY A 26 9.99 10.84 -3.29
C GLY A 26 8.95 9.86 -3.84
N LEU A 27 8.49 10.07 -5.09
CA LEU A 27 7.44 9.22 -5.69
C LEU A 27 7.80 7.73 -5.66
N GLN A 28 9.02 7.38 -6.07
CA GLN A 28 9.46 5.98 -6.10
C GLN A 28 9.66 5.42 -4.69
N GLU A 29 10.23 6.20 -3.78
CA GLU A 29 10.41 5.78 -2.38
C GLU A 29 9.06 5.49 -1.70
N ALA A 30 8.05 6.34 -1.93
CA ALA A 30 6.72 6.16 -1.39
C ALA A 30 6.01 4.92 -1.96
N ILE A 31 6.22 4.61 -3.25
CA ILE A 31 5.71 3.40 -3.89
C ILE A 31 6.42 2.16 -3.37
N ASP A 32 7.72 2.24 -3.14
CA ASP A 32 8.55 1.12 -2.69
C ASP A 32 8.47 0.88 -1.17
N ALA A 33 7.93 1.83 -0.41
CA ALA A 33 7.72 1.65 1.03
C ALA A 33 6.90 0.39 1.35
N PRO A 34 7.14 -0.27 2.50
CA PRO A 34 6.31 -1.39 2.93
C PRO A 34 4.83 -1.00 2.99
N MET A 35 3.98 -1.84 2.43
CA MET A 35 2.55 -1.55 2.32
C MET A 35 1.72 -2.39 3.27
N PHE A 36 0.57 -1.85 3.67
CA PHE A 36 -0.40 -2.50 4.53
C PHE A 36 -1.82 -2.07 4.17
N HIS A 37 -2.79 -2.82 4.66
CA HIS A 37 -4.20 -2.43 4.68
C HIS A 37 -4.96 -3.16 5.79
N THR A 38 -6.11 -2.62 6.18
CA THR A 38 -7.03 -3.28 7.11
C THR A 38 -8.19 -3.95 6.37
N GLU A 39 -8.66 -5.05 6.91
CA GLU A 39 -9.87 -5.75 6.46
C GLU A 39 -11.02 -5.62 7.46
N HIS A 40 -10.96 -4.59 8.31
CA HIS A 40 -11.94 -4.36 9.37
C HIS A 40 -13.38 -4.19 8.87
N PHE A 41 -13.54 -3.53 7.73
CA PHE A 41 -14.84 -3.30 7.11
C PHE A 41 -15.29 -4.48 6.26
N PRO A 42 -16.63 -4.65 6.06
CA PRO A 42 -17.14 -5.64 5.14
C PRO A 42 -16.60 -5.45 3.72
N GLU A 43 -16.31 -6.56 3.04
CA GLU A 43 -15.94 -6.54 1.63
C GLU A 43 -17.10 -6.04 0.75
N SER A 44 -16.80 -5.38 -0.37
CA SER A 44 -17.80 -4.94 -1.35
C SER A 44 -18.48 -6.11 -2.07
N PHE A 45 -17.79 -7.26 -2.14
CA PHE A 45 -18.27 -8.45 -2.82
C PHE A 45 -18.93 -9.44 -1.87
N TYR A 46 -19.95 -10.17 -2.37
CA TYR A 46 -20.56 -11.24 -1.63
C TYR A 46 -19.51 -12.31 -1.23
N PRO A 47 -19.51 -12.82 0.01
CA PRO A 47 -20.50 -12.69 1.08
C PRO A 47 -20.34 -11.48 2.02
N ARG A 48 -19.50 -10.50 1.70
CA ARG A 48 -19.31 -9.23 2.44
C ARG A 48 -18.91 -9.44 3.90
N GLN A 49 -18.05 -10.40 4.15
CA GLN A 49 -17.61 -10.74 5.50
C GLN A 49 -16.61 -9.70 6.02
N PRO A 50 -16.88 -9.09 7.16
CA PRO A 50 -15.90 -8.26 7.84
C PRO A 50 -14.86 -9.16 8.53
N ARG A 51 -13.63 -8.68 8.59
CA ARG A 51 -12.56 -9.29 9.39
C ARG A 51 -12.06 -8.28 10.44
N PRO A 52 -12.83 -8.11 11.55
CA PRO A 52 -12.53 -7.09 12.56
C PRO A 52 -11.12 -7.20 13.10
N ARG A 53 -10.44 -6.07 13.26
CA ARG A 53 -9.06 -5.93 13.75
C ARG A 53 -7.99 -6.56 12.85
N THR A 54 -8.34 -7.16 11.72
CA THR A 54 -7.36 -7.76 10.81
C THR A 54 -6.59 -6.69 10.08
N LEU A 55 -5.27 -6.80 10.16
CA LEU A 55 -4.31 -5.92 9.51
C LEU A 55 -3.33 -6.78 8.70
N GLN A 56 -3.39 -6.65 7.39
CA GLN A 56 -2.42 -7.26 6.50
C GLN A 56 -1.26 -6.30 6.26
N LEU A 57 -0.04 -6.78 6.41
CA LEU A 57 1.16 -5.99 6.18
C LEU A 57 2.29 -6.82 5.60
N GLU A 58 3.11 -6.21 4.76
CA GLU A 58 4.30 -6.85 4.20
C GLU A 58 5.33 -7.17 5.29
N ARG A 59 6.01 -8.31 5.18
CA ARG A 59 7.08 -8.75 6.11
C ARG A 59 8.30 -7.83 6.14
N ARG A 60 8.25 -6.72 5.42
CA ARG A 60 9.27 -5.67 5.37
C ARG A 60 9.16 -4.66 6.53
N PHE A 61 8.07 -4.69 7.29
CA PHE A 61 7.94 -3.88 8.51
C PHE A 61 8.86 -4.38 9.63
N PRO A 62 9.42 -3.47 10.46
CA PRO A 62 10.21 -3.83 11.63
C PRO A 62 9.44 -4.75 12.58
N ARG A 63 10.13 -5.72 13.18
CA ARG A 63 9.51 -6.67 14.12
C ARG A 63 8.88 -5.98 15.33
N GLU A 64 9.50 -4.91 15.80
CA GLU A 64 9.03 -4.08 16.91
C GLU A 64 7.68 -3.42 16.58
N THR A 65 7.53 -2.91 15.36
CA THR A 65 6.26 -2.36 14.87
C THR A 65 5.16 -3.42 14.86
N VAL A 66 5.46 -4.61 14.37
CA VAL A 66 4.50 -5.73 14.34
C VAL A 66 4.11 -6.14 15.77
N ALA A 67 5.08 -6.23 16.69
CA ALA A 67 4.82 -6.55 18.07
C ALA A 67 3.93 -5.53 18.76
N GLU A 68 4.18 -4.23 18.53
CA GLU A 68 3.40 -3.15 19.09
C GLU A 68 1.96 -3.14 18.54
N LEU A 69 1.76 -3.37 17.25
CA LEU A 69 0.44 -3.50 16.65
C LEU A 69 -0.37 -4.64 17.29
N ARG A 70 0.27 -5.78 17.50
CA ARG A 70 -0.36 -6.92 18.21
C ARG A 70 -0.72 -6.58 19.64
N ARG A 71 0.17 -5.87 20.36
CA ARG A 71 -0.10 -5.40 21.71
C ARG A 71 -1.30 -4.47 21.80
N ARG A 72 -1.53 -3.67 20.74
CA ARG A 72 -2.72 -2.80 20.59
C ARG A 72 -3.99 -3.55 20.18
N GLY A 73 -3.92 -4.86 19.97
CA GLY A 73 -5.08 -5.71 19.70
C GLY A 73 -5.35 -5.98 18.23
N HIS A 74 -4.44 -5.60 17.33
CA HIS A 74 -4.56 -5.96 15.92
C HIS A 74 -4.23 -7.44 15.68
N LEU A 75 -5.02 -8.08 14.82
CA LEU A 75 -4.74 -9.40 14.27
C LEU A 75 -3.84 -9.20 13.04
N VAL A 76 -2.53 -9.24 13.27
CA VAL A 76 -1.56 -8.97 12.22
C VAL A 76 -1.28 -10.22 11.41
N GLU A 77 -1.57 -10.16 10.12
CA GLU A 77 -1.30 -11.19 9.11
C GLU A 77 -0.14 -10.75 8.20
N PRO A 78 1.06 -11.29 8.39
CA PRO A 78 2.20 -10.95 7.55
C PRO A 78 2.03 -11.49 6.13
N GLN A 79 2.20 -10.61 5.15
CA GLN A 79 2.19 -10.92 3.73
C GLN A 79 3.61 -10.97 3.16
N ASP A 80 3.77 -11.59 2.00
CA ASP A 80 5.06 -11.64 1.35
C ASP A 80 5.58 -10.23 1.00
N PRO A 81 6.89 -10.03 0.97
CA PRO A 81 7.48 -8.78 0.51
C PRO A 81 6.97 -8.43 -0.89
N TRP A 82 6.65 -7.16 -1.11
CA TRP A 82 6.21 -6.65 -2.42
C TRP A 82 4.89 -7.25 -2.93
N SER A 83 4.01 -7.70 -2.04
CA SER A 83 2.74 -8.33 -2.41
C SER A 83 1.53 -7.42 -2.32
N LEU A 84 1.60 -6.35 -1.51
CA LEU A 84 0.52 -5.40 -1.29
C LEU A 84 0.80 -4.06 -2.00
N GLY A 85 -0.26 -3.28 -2.28
CA GLY A 85 -0.11 -1.92 -2.78
C GLY A 85 0.35 -1.83 -4.24
N ARG A 86 -0.48 -2.22 -5.17
CA ARG A 86 -0.20 -2.08 -6.60
C ARG A 86 -0.49 -0.67 -7.06
N LEU A 87 0.53 0.19 -7.04
CA LEU A 87 0.42 1.62 -7.32
C LEU A 87 1.31 2.03 -8.49
N SER A 88 0.84 3.01 -9.24
CA SER A 88 1.63 3.80 -10.18
C SER A 88 1.31 5.26 -9.93
N ALA A 89 2.29 6.12 -10.10
CA ALA A 89 2.11 7.55 -9.87
C ALA A 89 2.79 8.36 -10.98
N ALA A 90 2.21 9.49 -11.29
CA ALA A 90 2.82 10.52 -12.10
C ALA A 90 2.61 11.88 -11.42
N GLY A 91 3.58 12.74 -11.53
CA GLY A 91 3.54 14.06 -10.93
C GLY A 91 4.28 15.07 -11.79
N ARG A 92 4.07 16.34 -11.47
CA ARG A 92 4.80 17.47 -12.04
C ARG A 92 5.33 18.31 -10.90
N ASP A 93 6.61 18.62 -10.94
CA ASP A 93 7.22 19.51 -9.94
C ASP A 93 6.95 21.00 -10.25
N ARG A 94 7.48 21.86 -9.40
CA ARG A 94 7.30 23.32 -9.54
C ARG A 94 8.04 23.90 -10.76
N GLU A 95 9.11 23.25 -11.18
CA GLU A 95 9.88 23.59 -12.38
C GLU A 95 9.22 23.10 -13.67
N GLY A 96 8.15 22.29 -13.55
CA GLY A 96 7.41 21.76 -14.69
C GLY A 96 7.90 20.40 -15.18
N LEU A 97 8.91 19.81 -14.54
CA LEU A 97 9.42 18.49 -14.89
C LEU A 97 8.40 17.40 -14.51
N LEU A 98 8.20 16.47 -15.41
CA LEU A 98 7.31 15.33 -15.20
C LEU A 98 8.06 14.18 -14.55
N HIS A 99 7.48 13.61 -13.53
CA HIS A 99 7.99 12.45 -12.82
C HIS A 99 6.98 11.30 -12.93
N ALA A 100 7.47 10.08 -13.08
CA ALA A 100 6.65 8.89 -13.04
C ALA A 100 7.33 7.82 -12.18
N ALA A 101 6.51 7.05 -11.47
CA ALA A 101 6.98 5.94 -10.66
C ALA A 101 6.00 4.76 -10.78
N ALA A 102 6.52 3.56 -10.79
CA ALA A 102 5.72 2.34 -10.83
C ALA A 102 6.31 1.30 -9.88
N ASN A 103 5.46 0.47 -9.29
CA ASN A 103 5.92 -0.54 -8.39
C ASN A 103 6.24 -1.87 -9.11
N PRO A 104 7.18 -2.67 -8.57
CA PRO A 104 7.49 -3.99 -9.11
C PRO A 104 6.41 -5.04 -8.77
N ARG A 105 5.44 -4.69 -7.93
CA ARG A 105 4.42 -5.60 -7.41
C ARG A 105 3.49 -6.08 -8.53
N GLY A 106 3.58 -7.37 -8.83
CA GLY A 106 2.78 -7.97 -9.89
C GLY A 106 3.22 -7.64 -11.31
N MET A 107 4.33 -6.94 -11.50
CA MET A 107 4.95 -6.62 -12.81
C MET A 107 3.97 -6.00 -13.82
N GLN A 108 3.06 -5.15 -13.35
CA GLN A 108 1.96 -4.58 -14.15
C GLN A 108 2.08 -3.08 -14.41
N GLY A 109 3.10 -2.43 -13.85
CA GLY A 109 3.30 -0.99 -13.99
C GLY A 109 4.67 -0.67 -14.57
N TYR A 110 4.71 0.30 -15.47
CA TYR A 110 5.95 0.84 -16.03
C TYR A 110 5.95 2.36 -15.90
N ALA A 111 7.10 2.92 -15.52
CA ALA A 111 7.34 4.35 -15.59
C ALA A 111 8.26 4.61 -16.80
N VAL A 112 7.74 5.30 -17.79
CA VAL A 112 8.48 5.62 -19.03
C VAL A 112 8.49 7.14 -19.19
N GLY A 113 9.68 7.71 -19.37
CA GLY A 113 9.90 9.11 -19.68
C GLY A 113 10.51 9.31 -21.07
N ARG A 114 10.33 10.50 -21.62
CA ARG A 114 11.02 11.00 -22.82
C ARG A 114 11.87 12.20 -22.46
#